data_4e581bf740e73ca5e3b04de335f016a1
#
_entry.id   4e581bf740e73ca5e3b04de335f016a1
#
_cell.length_a   1.000
_cell.length_b   1.000
_cell.length_c   1.000
_cell.angle_alpha   90.00
_cell.angle_beta   90.00
_cell.angle_gamma   90.00
#
_symmetry.space_group_name_H-M   'P 1'
#
loop_
_entity.id
_entity.type
_entity.pdbx_description
1 polymer ?
#
loop_
_entity_poly.entity_id
_entity_poly.type
_entity_poly.pdbx_seq_one_letter_code
_entity_poly.pdbx_strand_id
1 'polypeptide(L)'
;MSSDNATLIIKDLTLRLPDGRPLFSGLNATFSRQFTGIVGPNGSGKSMLAQIMAGRLAASDGSVQCDGRVGYLPQWLGPISGTVADLLGVHNTLQALAEAGACDPALFDLIDDRWNLPGDIHACLTRLGLAHLPLDRASEALSGGETVRLMLAGLRLGGARVLILDEPTNHLDRQAREQLSKELRQGKETRIVISHDRALLEHADRILELRSDALVQYSGGYSSYRGQRQAEQDNAHAALVRARAARDSVEQQITMARQREVQSASHGRKVARATGTPAIVANAQAERAEQHSGHQRIQQARLSQMARERVDQANANVEPVRPSQLLAPIGLVANATQVVTLEHCELPYGPPESRFIDLTLHGPMRVAVIGPNGCGKSTLLKVIAGQLAPASGIARHVLRTHLIDQHAHTFDPEHSIEQVLRNELGTVEEGRFRQVFANAGLDARQMATPFGRLSGGERLRAALAWLAGGPEQTQLLLLDEVNNHLDIAALEAVEQLLGQFKGALIVSAHDPDFLQALELTHQLIWQPTGWHYEPWDDGGQ
;
A
#
# COMPACT_ATOMS: atom_id res chain seq x y z
N MET A 1 -16.26 -36.53 -17.62
CA MET A 1 -16.56 -35.34 -16.80
C MET A 1 -15.21 -34.74 -16.41
N SER A 2 -14.63 -33.89 -17.25
CA SER A 2 -13.35 -33.22 -16.97
C SER A 2 -13.64 -32.13 -15.93
N SER A 3 -12.89 -32.18 -14.83
CA SER A 3 -12.98 -31.19 -13.75
C SER A 3 -12.71 -29.78 -14.29
N ASP A 4 -13.73 -28.97 -14.31
CA ASP A 4 -13.72 -27.56 -14.79
C ASP A 4 -12.95 -26.60 -13.88
N ASN A 5 -12.10 -27.12 -12.97
CA ASN A 5 -11.35 -26.36 -11.99
C ASN A 5 -9.91 -26.16 -12.46
N ALA A 6 -9.65 -25.05 -13.16
CA ALA A 6 -8.27 -24.64 -13.41
C ALA A 6 -7.60 -24.25 -12.09
N THR A 7 -6.52 -24.93 -11.76
CA THR A 7 -5.71 -24.66 -10.58
C THR A 7 -4.34 -24.12 -10.99
N LEU A 8 -3.83 -23.18 -10.21
CA LEU A 8 -2.43 -22.73 -10.30
C LEU A 8 -1.75 -23.06 -8.97
N ILE A 9 -0.62 -23.77 -9.05
CA ILE A 9 0.12 -24.24 -7.89
C ILE A 9 1.54 -23.68 -7.93
N ILE A 10 1.95 -23.08 -6.83
CA ILE A 10 3.31 -22.59 -6.59
C ILE A 10 3.97 -23.55 -5.61
N LYS A 11 5.20 -24.01 -5.92
CA LYS A 11 6.00 -24.90 -5.08
C LYS A 11 7.40 -24.34 -4.89
N ASP A 12 7.77 -24.07 -3.63
CA ASP A 12 9.09 -23.62 -3.16
C ASP A 12 9.68 -22.45 -3.99
N LEU A 13 8.80 -21.52 -4.40
CA LEU A 13 9.16 -20.46 -5.32
C LEU A 13 10.08 -19.45 -4.68
N THR A 14 11.22 -19.20 -5.31
CA THR A 14 12.23 -18.22 -4.85
C THR A 14 12.59 -17.28 -5.99
N LEU A 15 12.69 -16.00 -5.67
CA LEU A 15 13.20 -14.98 -6.58
C LEU A 15 14.35 -14.21 -5.93
N ARG A 16 15.49 -14.15 -6.61
CA ARG A 16 16.67 -13.35 -6.21
C ARG A 16 16.82 -12.14 -7.12
N LEU A 17 17.17 -11.03 -6.53
CA LEU A 17 17.53 -9.82 -7.26
C LEU A 17 18.92 -9.99 -7.93
N PRO A 18 19.27 -9.14 -8.91
CA PRO A 18 20.57 -9.20 -9.58
C PRO A 18 21.77 -9.09 -8.64
N ASP A 19 21.60 -8.50 -7.47
CA ASP A 19 22.62 -8.39 -6.40
C ASP A 19 22.71 -9.65 -5.52
N GLY A 20 21.95 -10.72 -5.85
CA GLY A 20 21.93 -12.01 -5.16
C GLY A 20 21.03 -12.07 -3.92
N ARG A 21 20.45 -10.95 -3.46
CA ARG A 21 19.53 -10.95 -2.32
C ARG A 21 18.20 -11.59 -2.69
N PRO A 22 17.64 -12.46 -1.83
CA PRO A 22 16.30 -12.98 -2.05
C PRO A 22 15.26 -11.85 -1.86
N LEU A 23 14.37 -11.71 -2.82
CA LEU A 23 13.19 -10.86 -2.68
C LEU A 23 12.10 -11.58 -1.90
N PHE A 24 11.90 -12.84 -2.23
CA PHE A 24 11.12 -13.81 -1.47
C PHE A 24 11.71 -15.22 -1.68
N SER A 25 11.46 -16.15 -0.74
CA SER A 25 12.01 -17.49 -0.78
C SER A 25 11.04 -18.54 -0.25
N GLY A 26 10.99 -19.70 -0.91
CA GLY A 26 10.25 -20.86 -0.45
C GLY A 26 8.72 -20.68 -0.45
N LEU A 27 8.17 -19.83 -1.33
CA LEU A 27 6.74 -19.58 -1.36
C LEU A 27 5.97 -20.81 -1.86
N ASN A 28 4.91 -21.15 -1.15
CA ASN A 28 4.00 -22.24 -1.48
C ASN A 28 2.55 -21.73 -1.45
N ALA A 29 1.79 -21.97 -2.52
CA ALA A 29 0.37 -21.62 -2.58
C ALA A 29 -0.36 -22.42 -3.65
N THR A 30 -1.66 -22.63 -3.43
CA THR A 30 -2.56 -23.23 -4.42
C THR A 30 -3.73 -22.28 -4.65
N PHE A 31 -3.98 -21.96 -5.92
CA PHE A 31 -5.10 -21.12 -6.35
C PHE A 31 -6.11 -22.01 -7.10
N SER A 32 -7.34 -21.93 -6.69
CA SER A 32 -8.48 -22.63 -7.28
C SER A 32 -9.54 -21.62 -7.72
N ARG A 33 -10.67 -22.09 -8.19
CA ARG A 33 -11.79 -21.26 -8.66
C ARG A 33 -12.38 -20.36 -7.56
N GLN A 34 -11.59 -19.37 -7.16
CA GLN A 34 -11.91 -18.39 -6.12
C GLN A 34 -11.37 -17.03 -6.53
N PHE A 35 -11.89 -15.98 -5.93
CA PHE A 35 -11.30 -14.66 -5.99
C PHE A 35 -10.28 -14.53 -4.84
N THR A 36 -9.00 -14.59 -5.18
CA THR A 36 -7.90 -14.42 -4.22
C THR A 36 -7.29 -13.04 -4.38
N GLY A 37 -7.33 -12.23 -3.31
CA GLY A 37 -6.56 -10.98 -3.20
C GLY A 37 -5.11 -11.27 -2.78
N ILE A 38 -4.13 -10.59 -3.36
CA ILE A 38 -2.74 -10.59 -2.89
C ILE A 38 -2.39 -9.20 -2.42
N VAL A 39 -1.97 -9.10 -1.16
CA VAL A 39 -1.53 -7.86 -0.51
C VAL A 39 -0.10 -7.99 0.00
N GLY A 40 0.51 -6.88 0.39
CA GLY A 40 1.84 -6.85 0.98
C GLY A 40 2.51 -5.49 0.77
N PRO A 41 3.64 -5.21 1.44
CA PRO A 41 4.35 -3.96 1.33
C PRO A 41 4.77 -3.64 -0.11
N ASN A 42 4.92 -2.35 -0.43
CA ASN A 42 5.50 -1.95 -1.70
C ASN A 42 6.95 -2.43 -1.79
N GLY A 43 7.37 -2.90 -2.96
CA GLY A 43 8.68 -3.49 -3.16
C GLY A 43 8.84 -4.94 -2.67
N SER A 44 7.80 -5.58 -2.10
CA SER A 44 7.85 -6.99 -1.69
C SER A 44 7.90 -7.98 -2.86
N GLY A 45 7.70 -7.52 -4.09
CA GLY A 45 7.77 -8.38 -5.29
C GLY A 45 6.43 -8.91 -5.78
N LYS A 46 5.28 -8.33 -5.37
CA LYS A 46 3.94 -8.76 -5.81
C LYS A 46 3.81 -8.84 -7.33
N SER A 47 4.20 -7.78 -8.05
CA SER A 47 4.16 -7.75 -9.52
C SER A 47 5.12 -8.77 -10.16
N MET A 48 6.29 -9.00 -9.56
CA MET A 48 7.22 -10.04 -10.02
C MET A 48 6.63 -11.44 -9.80
N LEU A 49 5.98 -11.67 -8.65
CA LEU A 49 5.25 -12.92 -8.39
C LEU A 49 4.15 -13.14 -9.44
N ALA A 50 3.38 -12.10 -9.77
CA ALA A 50 2.35 -12.16 -10.81
C ALA A 50 2.95 -12.54 -12.19
N GLN A 51 4.08 -11.92 -12.56
CA GLN A 51 4.77 -12.22 -13.81
C GLN A 51 5.32 -13.65 -13.85
N ILE A 52 5.83 -14.16 -12.73
CA ILE A 52 6.29 -15.56 -12.63
C ILE A 52 5.09 -16.52 -12.76
N MET A 53 3.99 -16.25 -12.05
CA MET A 53 2.76 -17.04 -12.17
C MET A 53 2.18 -17.01 -13.59
N ALA A 54 2.36 -15.92 -14.31
CA ALA A 54 1.94 -15.76 -15.71
C ALA A 54 2.95 -16.35 -16.72
N GLY A 55 4.07 -16.91 -16.29
CA GLY A 55 5.12 -17.45 -17.15
C GLY A 55 5.90 -16.39 -17.93
N ARG A 56 5.84 -15.11 -17.53
CA ARG A 56 6.54 -13.99 -18.19
C ARG A 56 7.91 -13.69 -17.58
N LEU A 57 8.16 -14.16 -16.36
CA LEU A 57 9.43 -14.04 -15.66
C LEU A 57 9.82 -15.43 -15.13
N ALA A 58 11.07 -15.81 -15.29
CA ALA A 58 11.59 -17.04 -14.71
C ALA A 58 11.87 -16.87 -13.21
N ALA A 59 11.49 -17.85 -12.41
CA ALA A 59 11.88 -17.92 -11.01
C ALA A 59 13.38 -18.26 -10.89
N SER A 60 14.00 -17.88 -9.77
CA SER A 60 15.37 -18.32 -9.47
C SER A 60 15.41 -19.78 -9.00
N ASP A 61 14.36 -20.23 -8.30
CA ASP A 61 14.18 -21.62 -7.85
C ASP A 61 12.69 -21.91 -7.63
N GLY A 62 12.33 -23.22 -7.60
CA GLY A 62 10.94 -23.67 -7.46
C GLY A 62 10.22 -23.77 -8.79
N SER A 63 8.89 -23.95 -8.73
CA SER A 63 8.09 -24.15 -9.94
C SER A 63 6.66 -23.59 -9.80
N VAL A 64 6.10 -23.20 -10.95
CA VAL A 64 4.68 -22.86 -11.10
C VAL A 64 4.05 -23.86 -12.06
N GLN A 65 2.95 -24.47 -11.64
CA GLN A 65 2.17 -25.41 -12.44
C GLN A 65 0.76 -24.83 -12.61
N CYS A 66 0.25 -24.78 -13.83
CA CYS A 66 -1.09 -24.31 -14.10
C CYS A 66 -1.82 -25.29 -15.02
N ASP A 67 -3.04 -25.66 -14.63
CA ASP A 67 -3.95 -26.44 -15.46
C ASP A 67 -4.90 -25.46 -16.18
N GLY A 68 -4.48 -25.01 -17.35
CA GLY A 68 -5.24 -24.09 -18.20
C GLY A 68 -4.46 -22.85 -18.64
N ARG A 69 -5.09 -22.07 -19.50
CA ARG A 69 -4.50 -20.83 -20.03
C ARG A 69 -4.54 -19.73 -18.96
N VAL A 70 -3.39 -19.09 -18.75
CA VAL A 70 -3.26 -17.93 -17.84
C VAL A 70 -3.41 -16.63 -18.64
N GLY A 71 -4.31 -15.78 -18.19
CA GLY A 71 -4.43 -14.39 -18.64
C GLY A 71 -3.78 -13.46 -17.64
N TYR A 72 -2.97 -12.52 -18.10
CA TYR A 72 -2.28 -11.56 -17.24
C TYR A 72 -2.55 -10.12 -17.67
N LEU A 73 -3.06 -9.30 -16.76
CA LEU A 73 -3.22 -7.87 -16.89
C LEU A 73 -2.14 -7.17 -16.06
N PRO A 74 -1.19 -6.46 -16.68
CA PRO A 74 -0.10 -5.79 -15.97
C PRO A 74 -0.57 -4.48 -15.29
N GLN A 75 0.16 -4.05 -14.27
CA GLN A 75 -0.09 -2.81 -13.52
C GLN A 75 -0.05 -1.56 -14.41
N TRP A 76 0.89 -1.48 -15.34
CA TRP A 76 1.03 -0.34 -16.21
C TRP A 76 0.71 -0.75 -17.64
N LEU A 77 -0.26 -0.07 -18.22
CA LEU A 77 -0.72 -0.36 -19.58
C LEU A 77 0.01 0.48 -20.64
N GLY A 78 0.82 1.47 -20.22
CA GLY A 78 1.51 2.37 -21.14
C GLY A 78 0.57 3.08 -22.13
N PRO A 79 1.07 3.90 -23.02
CA PRO A 79 0.29 4.33 -24.18
C PRO A 79 0.06 3.10 -25.07
N ILE A 80 -1.19 2.59 -25.08
CA ILE A 80 -1.58 1.47 -25.91
C ILE A 80 -1.93 2.05 -27.29
N SER A 81 -1.08 1.78 -28.26
CA SER A 81 -1.38 2.07 -29.67
C SER A 81 -2.18 0.91 -30.28
N GLY A 82 -3.14 1.21 -31.13
CA GLY A 82 -3.96 0.20 -31.80
C GLY A 82 -5.45 0.48 -31.70
N THR A 83 -6.26 -0.54 -31.88
CA THR A 83 -7.72 -0.46 -31.92
C THR A 83 -8.37 -1.23 -30.77
N VAL A 84 -9.69 -1.13 -30.62
CA VAL A 84 -10.47 -1.96 -29.70
C VAL A 84 -10.26 -3.44 -30.01
N ALA A 85 -10.15 -3.84 -31.30
CA ALA A 85 -9.87 -5.21 -31.71
C ALA A 85 -8.50 -5.69 -31.23
N ASP A 86 -7.48 -4.80 -31.20
CA ASP A 86 -6.15 -5.12 -30.68
C ASP A 86 -6.18 -5.31 -29.15
N LEU A 87 -6.91 -4.46 -28.42
CA LEU A 87 -7.09 -4.60 -26.97
C LEU A 87 -7.79 -5.91 -26.58
N LEU A 88 -8.76 -6.33 -27.38
CA LEU A 88 -9.43 -7.62 -27.23
C LEU A 88 -8.53 -8.79 -27.64
N GLY A 89 -7.39 -8.55 -28.29
CA GLY A 89 -6.50 -9.59 -28.81
C GLY A 89 -7.14 -10.43 -29.93
N VAL A 90 -8.06 -9.86 -30.69
CA VAL A 90 -8.85 -10.57 -31.69
C VAL A 90 -8.61 -10.05 -33.13
N HIS A 91 -7.81 -9.01 -33.30
CA HIS A 91 -7.57 -8.35 -34.58
C HIS A 91 -7.17 -9.34 -35.68
N ASN A 92 -6.12 -10.13 -35.45
CA ASN A 92 -5.61 -11.09 -36.42
C ASN A 92 -6.63 -12.19 -36.76
N THR A 93 -7.40 -12.64 -35.76
CA THR A 93 -8.44 -13.67 -35.96
C THR A 93 -9.62 -13.12 -36.76
N LEU A 94 -10.01 -11.85 -36.50
CA LEU A 94 -11.06 -11.19 -37.28
C LEU A 94 -10.64 -10.97 -38.73
N GLN A 95 -9.39 -10.58 -38.98
CA GLN A 95 -8.84 -10.47 -40.30
C GLN A 95 -8.82 -11.83 -41.03
N ALA A 96 -8.33 -12.88 -40.34
CA ALA A 96 -8.34 -14.24 -40.87
C ALA A 96 -9.77 -14.71 -41.24
N LEU A 97 -10.78 -14.41 -40.40
CA LEU A 97 -12.18 -14.73 -40.67
C LEU A 97 -12.72 -13.99 -41.88
N ALA A 98 -12.34 -12.71 -42.09
CA ALA A 98 -12.74 -11.92 -43.27
C ALA A 98 -12.11 -12.48 -44.57
N GLU A 99 -10.90 -13.04 -44.49
CA GLU A 99 -10.13 -13.59 -45.59
C GLU A 99 -10.34 -15.10 -45.77
N ALA A 100 -11.09 -15.77 -44.87
CA ALA A 100 -11.29 -17.24 -44.91
C ALA A 100 -11.90 -17.81 -46.20
N GLY A 101 -12.51 -16.97 -47.04
CA GLY A 101 -12.94 -17.34 -48.38
C GLY A 101 -11.81 -17.70 -49.35
N ALA A 102 -10.55 -17.40 -49.04
CA ALA A 102 -9.38 -17.64 -49.87
C ALA A 102 -8.81 -19.08 -49.74
N CYS A 103 -9.37 -19.91 -48.88
CA CYS A 103 -8.96 -21.31 -48.63
C CYS A 103 -7.46 -21.50 -48.27
N ASP A 104 -6.86 -20.54 -47.58
CA ASP A 104 -5.48 -20.62 -47.09
C ASP A 104 -5.42 -21.38 -45.76
N PRO A 105 -4.67 -22.52 -45.68
CA PRO A 105 -4.53 -23.28 -44.45
C PRO A 105 -4.01 -22.43 -43.25
N ALA A 106 -3.13 -21.46 -43.48
CA ALA A 106 -2.58 -20.64 -42.44
C ALA A 106 -3.66 -19.75 -41.74
N LEU A 107 -4.73 -19.41 -42.45
CA LEU A 107 -5.86 -18.65 -41.87
C LEU A 107 -6.69 -19.55 -40.93
N PHE A 108 -6.82 -20.83 -41.22
CA PHE A 108 -7.55 -21.75 -40.34
C PHE A 108 -6.86 -21.94 -38.99
N ASP A 109 -5.52 -21.98 -38.97
CA ASP A 109 -4.75 -22.04 -37.74
C ASP A 109 -4.94 -20.77 -36.86
N LEU A 110 -5.11 -19.59 -37.49
CA LEU A 110 -5.41 -18.34 -36.79
C LEU A 110 -6.84 -18.28 -36.26
N ILE A 111 -7.78 -18.93 -36.93
CA ILE A 111 -9.19 -18.98 -36.52
C ILE A 111 -9.39 -19.93 -35.34
N ASP A 112 -8.68 -21.08 -35.30
CA ASP A 112 -8.63 -22.03 -34.17
C ASP A 112 -10.03 -22.31 -33.57
N ASP A 113 -10.95 -22.86 -34.38
CA ASP A 113 -12.35 -23.15 -34.04
C ASP A 113 -13.23 -21.95 -33.60
N ARG A 114 -12.73 -20.71 -33.67
CA ARG A 114 -13.43 -19.49 -33.25
C ARG A 114 -14.28 -18.87 -34.36
N TRP A 115 -15.01 -19.69 -35.12
CA TRP A 115 -15.86 -19.23 -36.24
C TRP A 115 -16.98 -18.28 -35.80
N ASN A 116 -17.47 -18.38 -34.56
CA ASN A 116 -18.49 -17.48 -33.99
C ASN A 116 -17.90 -16.26 -33.26
N LEU A 117 -16.61 -16.00 -33.41
CA LEU A 117 -15.92 -14.90 -32.71
C LEU A 117 -16.63 -13.54 -32.81
N PRO A 118 -17.17 -13.10 -33.97
CA PRO A 118 -17.92 -11.84 -34.05
C PRO A 118 -19.15 -11.81 -33.15
N GLY A 119 -19.89 -12.94 -33.04
CA GLY A 119 -21.02 -13.09 -32.14
C GLY A 119 -20.60 -13.05 -30.66
N ASP A 120 -19.50 -13.71 -30.33
CA ASP A 120 -18.96 -13.76 -28.98
C ASP A 120 -18.45 -12.39 -28.53
N ILE A 121 -17.80 -11.64 -29.43
CA ILE A 121 -17.37 -10.25 -29.19
C ILE A 121 -18.59 -9.38 -28.92
N HIS A 122 -19.61 -9.43 -29.79
CA HIS A 122 -20.82 -8.63 -29.62
C HIS A 122 -21.51 -8.92 -28.28
N ALA A 123 -21.68 -10.18 -27.93
CA ALA A 123 -22.26 -10.59 -26.65
C ALA A 123 -21.41 -10.11 -25.45
N CYS A 124 -20.08 -10.19 -25.57
CA CYS A 124 -19.16 -9.73 -24.57
C CYS A 124 -19.24 -8.20 -24.37
N LEU A 125 -19.17 -7.42 -25.43
CA LEU A 125 -19.28 -5.96 -25.40
C LEU A 125 -20.64 -5.49 -24.87
N THR A 126 -21.73 -6.19 -25.24
CA THR A 126 -23.08 -5.89 -24.73
C THR A 126 -23.15 -6.10 -23.22
N ARG A 127 -22.61 -7.21 -22.72
CA ARG A 127 -22.54 -7.49 -21.26
C ARG A 127 -21.74 -6.45 -20.49
N LEU A 128 -20.69 -5.91 -21.11
CA LEU A 128 -19.84 -4.84 -20.55
C LEU A 128 -20.46 -3.45 -20.66
N GLY A 129 -21.59 -3.29 -21.37
CA GLY A 129 -22.15 -1.97 -21.69
C GLY A 129 -21.31 -1.16 -22.70
N LEU A 130 -20.45 -1.84 -23.47
CA LEU A 130 -19.53 -1.28 -24.44
C LEU A 130 -19.91 -1.58 -25.89
N ALA A 131 -21.13 -2.06 -26.15
CA ALA A 131 -21.60 -2.40 -27.48
C ALA A 131 -21.63 -1.22 -28.47
N HIS A 132 -21.55 0.01 -27.96
CA HIS A 132 -21.47 1.23 -28.75
C HIS A 132 -20.08 1.51 -29.32
N LEU A 133 -19.04 0.78 -28.85
CA LEU A 133 -17.66 0.98 -29.31
C LEU A 133 -17.41 0.20 -30.61
N PRO A 134 -17.07 0.87 -31.71
CA PRO A 134 -16.64 0.18 -32.93
C PRO A 134 -15.26 -0.46 -32.72
N LEU A 135 -15.02 -1.63 -33.33
CA LEU A 135 -13.80 -2.39 -33.16
C LEU A 135 -12.54 -1.73 -33.72
N ASP A 136 -12.70 -0.83 -34.68
CA ASP A 136 -11.64 -0.02 -35.30
C ASP A 136 -11.34 1.28 -34.56
N ARG A 137 -12.11 1.61 -33.49
CA ARG A 137 -11.85 2.80 -32.67
C ARG A 137 -10.44 2.74 -32.06
N ALA A 138 -9.71 3.88 -32.20
CA ALA A 138 -8.38 4.00 -31.60
C ALA A 138 -8.42 3.86 -30.05
N SER A 139 -7.51 3.07 -29.51
CA SER A 139 -7.42 2.80 -28.07
C SER A 139 -7.10 4.06 -27.24
N GLU A 140 -6.40 5.03 -27.83
CA GLU A 140 -6.07 6.31 -27.20
C GLU A 140 -7.31 7.19 -26.89
N ALA A 141 -8.43 6.92 -27.61
CA ALA A 141 -9.70 7.63 -27.41
C ALA A 141 -10.61 6.98 -26.35
N LEU A 142 -10.12 5.95 -25.66
CA LEU A 142 -10.84 5.22 -24.60
C LEU A 142 -10.48 5.77 -23.22
N SER A 143 -11.45 5.72 -22.31
CA SER A 143 -11.17 5.93 -20.90
C SER A 143 -10.36 4.76 -20.31
N GLY A 144 -9.60 5.00 -19.22
CA GLY A 144 -8.86 3.94 -18.54
C GLY A 144 -9.76 2.77 -18.11
N GLY A 145 -11.00 3.07 -17.68
CA GLY A 145 -11.97 2.04 -17.30
C GLY A 145 -12.45 1.19 -18.47
N GLU A 146 -12.69 1.78 -19.62
CA GLU A 146 -13.02 1.05 -20.86
C GLU A 146 -11.86 0.16 -21.28
N THR A 147 -10.64 0.69 -21.24
CA THR A 147 -9.41 -0.04 -21.59
C THR A 147 -9.23 -1.30 -20.75
N VAL A 148 -9.28 -1.17 -19.41
CA VAL A 148 -9.11 -2.31 -18.48
C VAL A 148 -10.20 -3.36 -18.72
N ARG A 149 -11.47 -2.95 -18.89
CA ARG A 149 -12.58 -3.87 -19.14
C ARG A 149 -12.46 -4.59 -20.48
N LEU A 150 -12.03 -3.87 -21.55
CA LEU A 150 -11.77 -4.49 -22.85
C LEU A 150 -10.62 -5.50 -22.78
N MET A 151 -9.53 -5.17 -22.09
CA MET A 151 -8.42 -6.12 -21.91
C MET A 151 -8.86 -7.37 -21.13
N LEU A 152 -9.64 -7.18 -20.05
CA LEU A 152 -10.18 -8.32 -19.28
C LEU A 152 -11.11 -9.19 -20.16
N ALA A 153 -11.94 -8.55 -20.98
CA ALA A 153 -12.77 -9.23 -21.97
C ALA A 153 -11.94 -10.03 -22.98
N GLY A 154 -10.86 -9.42 -23.48
CA GLY A 154 -9.92 -10.08 -24.39
C GLY A 154 -9.25 -11.32 -23.79
N LEU A 155 -8.82 -11.24 -22.53
CA LEU A 155 -8.29 -12.40 -21.80
C LEU A 155 -9.31 -13.55 -21.70
N ARG A 156 -10.58 -13.23 -21.43
CA ARG A 156 -11.68 -14.21 -21.38
C ARG A 156 -12.01 -14.79 -22.74
N LEU A 157 -12.12 -13.95 -23.78
CA LEU A 157 -12.31 -14.39 -25.17
C LEU A 157 -11.16 -15.26 -25.65
N GLY A 158 -9.95 -15.01 -25.17
CA GLY A 158 -8.78 -15.85 -25.39
C GLY A 158 -8.79 -17.16 -24.61
N GLY A 159 -9.86 -17.49 -23.86
CA GLY A 159 -10.00 -18.76 -23.13
C GLY A 159 -9.17 -18.84 -21.85
N ALA A 160 -8.79 -17.73 -21.24
CA ALA A 160 -8.10 -17.75 -19.96
C ALA A 160 -8.98 -18.36 -18.87
N ARG A 161 -8.46 -19.38 -18.19
CA ARG A 161 -9.10 -20.04 -17.04
C ARG A 161 -8.56 -19.53 -15.70
N VAL A 162 -7.36 -18.97 -15.71
CA VAL A 162 -6.73 -18.28 -14.59
C VAL A 162 -6.49 -16.83 -15.00
N LEU A 163 -7.03 -15.89 -14.27
CA LEU A 163 -6.82 -14.46 -14.47
C LEU A 163 -5.93 -13.91 -13.36
N ILE A 164 -4.83 -13.29 -13.74
CA ILE A 164 -3.91 -12.60 -12.84
C ILE A 164 -3.96 -11.11 -13.20
N LEU A 165 -4.38 -10.29 -12.24
CA LEU A 165 -4.58 -8.86 -12.43
C LEU A 165 -3.67 -8.12 -11.45
N ASP A 166 -2.81 -7.26 -11.98
CA ASP A 166 -1.83 -6.50 -11.18
C ASP A 166 -2.27 -5.04 -11.11
N GLU A 167 -2.75 -4.62 -9.93
CA GLU A 167 -3.28 -3.29 -9.64
C GLU A 167 -4.30 -2.78 -10.69
N PRO A 168 -5.37 -3.54 -10.96
CA PRO A 168 -6.30 -3.23 -12.06
C PRO A 168 -7.19 -2.00 -11.80
N THR A 169 -7.23 -1.50 -10.56
CA THR A 169 -8.02 -0.31 -10.17
C THR A 169 -7.26 1.00 -10.26
N ASN A 170 -5.95 0.96 -10.54
CA ASN A 170 -5.15 2.17 -10.69
C ASN A 170 -5.67 2.99 -11.88
N HIS A 171 -5.77 4.30 -11.67
CA HIS A 171 -6.27 5.26 -12.65
C HIS A 171 -7.74 5.08 -13.07
N LEU A 172 -8.51 4.23 -12.37
CA LEU A 172 -9.95 4.10 -12.57
C LEU A 172 -10.71 5.08 -11.67
N ASP A 173 -11.72 5.73 -12.23
CA ASP A 173 -12.68 6.47 -11.44
C ASP A 173 -13.62 5.53 -10.64
N ARG A 174 -14.41 6.09 -9.74
CA ARG A 174 -15.31 5.32 -8.86
C ARG A 174 -16.24 4.38 -9.66
N GLN A 175 -16.86 4.89 -10.72
CA GLN A 175 -17.81 4.09 -11.51
C GLN A 175 -17.13 2.90 -12.20
N ALA A 176 -15.93 3.11 -12.78
CA ALA A 176 -15.16 2.05 -13.41
C ALA A 176 -14.69 0.99 -12.41
N ARG A 177 -14.29 1.40 -11.19
CA ARG A 177 -13.92 0.48 -10.08
C ARG A 177 -15.09 -0.40 -9.67
N GLU A 178 -16.28 0.19 -9.47
CA GLU A 178 -17.50 -0.56 -9.11
C GLU A 178 -17.89 -1.57 -10.21
N GLN A 179 -17.78 -1.19 -11.49
CA GLN A 179 -18.05 -2.09 -12.60
C GLN A 179 -17.05 -3.24 -12.66
N LEU A 180 -15.75 -2.95 -12.53
CA LEU A 180 -14.70 -3.97 -12.50
C LEU A 180 -14.92 -4.95 -11.34
N SER A 181 -15.26 -4.42 -10.16
CA SER A 181 -15.57 -5.22 -8.97
C SER A 181 -16.75 -6.18 -9.23
N LYS A 182 -17.84 -5.71 -9.85
CA LYS A 182 -18.97 -6.55 -10.24
C LYS A 182 -18.57 -7.67 -11.20
N GLU A 183 -17.73 -7.35 -12.20
CA GLU A 183 -17.25 -8.34 -13.17
C GLU A 183 -16.38 -9.40 -12.51
N LEU A 184 -15.49 -9.00 -11.61
CA LEU A 184 -14.63 -9.93 -10.89
C LEU A 184 -15.43 -10.82 -9.93
N ARG A 185 -16.49 -10.32 -9.31
CA ARG A 185 -17.38 -11.14 -8.45
C ARG A 185 -18.14 -12.21 -9.22
N GLN A 186 -18.61 -11.88 -10.42
CA GLN A 186 -19.42 -12.79 -11.25
C GLN A 186 -18.59 -13.80 -12.06
N GLY A 187 -17.26 -13.61 -12.13
CA GLY A 187 -16.36 -14.49 -12.86
C GLY A 187 -16.39 -15.93 -12.33
N LYS A 188 -16.21 -16.89 -13.24
CA LYS A 188 -16.18 -18.34 -12.93
C LYS A 188 -14.77 -18.90 -12.96
N GLU A 189 -13.82 -18.15 -13.45
CA GLU A 189 -12.40 -18.46 -13.55
C GLU A 189 -11.68 -18.34 -12.18
N THR A 190 -10.48 -18.90 -12.07
CA THR A 190 -9.58 -18.63 -10.95
C THR A 190 -9.07 -17.20 -11.09
N ARG A 191 -9.34 -16.34 -10.10
CA ARG A 191 -9.00 -14.91 -10.12
C ARG A 191 -7.99 -14.61 -9.04
N ILE A 192 -6.85 -14.09 -9.45
CA ILE A 192 -5.76 -13.64 -8.57
C ILE A 192 -5.59 -12.16 -8.83
N VAL A 193 -5.85 -11.34 -7.83
CA VAL A 193 -5.83 -9.88 -7.96
C VAL A 193 -4.85 -9.31 -6.94
N ILE A 194 -3.81 -8.67 -7.43
CA ILE A 194 -2.93 -7.85 -6.62
C ILE A 194 -3.55 -6.47 -6.57
N SER A 195 -3.88 -6.00 -5.38
CA SER A 195 -4.47 -4.66 -5.23
C SER A 195 -4.29 -4.12 -3.81
N HIS A 196 -4.29 -2.79 -3.72
CA HIS A 196 -4.38 -2.04 -2.47
C HIS A 196 -5.77 -1.39 -2.29
N ASP A 197 -6.68 -1.61 -3.24
CA ASP A 197 -8.07 -1.14 -3.21
C ASP A 197 -8.88 -1.98 -2.22
N ARG A 198 -9.22 -1.37 -1.08
CA ARG A 198 -9.94 -2.03 0.03
C ARG A 198 -11.34 -2.48 -0.40
N ALA A 199 -12.04 -1.65 -1.18
CA ALA A 199 -13.38 -1.95 -1.65
C ALA A 199 -13.38 -3.15 -2.62
N LEU A 200 -12.37 -3.26 -3.49
CA LEU A 200 -12.19 -4.42 -4.37
C LEU A 200 -11.87 -5.68 -3.56
N LEU A 201 -10.92 -5.58 -2.61
CA LEU A 201 -10.48 -6.70 -1.77
C LEU A 201 -11.57 -7.19 -0.80
N GLU A 202 -12.56 -6.35 -0.46
CA GLU A 202 -13.70 -6.76 0.36
C GLU A 202 -14.50 -7.90 -0.27
N HIS A 203 -14.44 -8.01 -1.58
CA HIS A 203 -15.13 -9.07 -2.33
C HIS A 203 -14.28 -10.33 -2.57
N ALA A 204 -13.07 -10.38 -2.05
CA ALA A 204 -12.23 -11.56 -2.15
C ALA A 204 -12.74 -12.69 -1.24
N ASP A 205 -12.66 -13.93 -1.72
CA ASP A 205 -12.96 -15.13 -0.93
C ASP A 205 -11.87 -15.38 0.12
N ARG A 206 -10.64 -14.95 -0.19
CA ARG A 206 -9.48 -14.97 0.70
C ARG A 206 -8.44 -13.94 0.28
N ILE A 207 -7.61 -13.56 1.23
CA ILE A 207 -6.45 -12.69 1.01
C ILE A 207 -5.17 -13.44 1.34
N LEU A 208 -4.17 -13.33 0.47
CA LEU A 208 -2.81 -13.81 0.70
C LEU A 208 -1.90 -12.60 0.92
N GLU A 209 -1.24 -12.55 2.06
CA GLU A 209 -0.24 -11.53 2.36
C GLU A 209 1.14 -12.04 1.97
N LEU A 210 1.80 -11.34 1.05
CA LEU A 210 3.17 -11.66 0.64
C LEU A 210 4.16 -11.09 1.68
N ARG A 211 4.82 -11.99 2.39
CA ARG A 211 5.97 -11.72 3.27
C ARG A 211 7.25 -12.20 2.59
N SER A 212 8.41 -11.90 3.18
CA SER A 212 9.72 -12.27 2.59
C SER A 212 9.92 -13.77 2.42
N ASP A 213 9.26 -14.60 3.24
CA ASP A 213 9.46 -16.05 3.35
C ASP A 213 8.17 -16.85 3.27
N ALA A 214 7.02 -16.21 3.15
CA ALA A 214 5.74 -16.88 3.13
C ALA A 214 4.63 -16.10 2.40
N LEU A 215 3.64 -16.83 1.91
CA LEU A 215 2.31 -16.33 1.58
C LEU A 215 1.36 -16.71 2.73
N VAL A 216 1.03 -15.74 3.58
CA VAL A 216 0.14 -15.98 4.72
C VAL A 216 -1.30 -15.82 4.27
N GLN A 217 -2.12 -16.84 4.54
CA GLN A 217 -3.51 -16.86 4.09
C GLN A 217 -4.46 -16.39 5.19
N TYR A 218 -5.37 -15.51 4.80
CA TYR A 218 -6.48 -15.01 5.61
C TYR A 218 -7.79 -15.30 4.87
N SER A 219 -8.80 -15.78 5.59
CA SER A 219 -10.12 -16.10 5.01
C SER A 219 -11.01 -14.88 4.97
N GLY A 220 -11.75 -14.71 3.87
CA GLY A 220 -12.69 -13.60 3.67
C GLY A 220 -12.05 -12.37 3.03
N GLY A 221 -12.83 -11.30 2.95
CA GLY A 221 -12.45 -10.02 2.36
C GLY A 221 -11.54 -9.16 3.24
N TYR A 222 -11.36 -7.91 2.82
CA TYR A 222 -10.44 -6.97 3.48
C TYR A 222 -10.75 -6.73 4.96
N SER A 223 -12.02 -6.53 5.32
CA SER A 223 -12.43 -6.32 6.71
C SER A 223 -12.05 -7.50 7.62
N SER A 224 -12.24 -8.73 7.12
CA SER A 224 -11.84 -9.95 7.83
C SER A 224 -10.31 -10.06 7.97
N TYR A 225 -9.58 -9.79 6.89
CA TYR A 225 -8.12 -9.74 6.87
C TYR A 225 -7.59 -8.76 7.93
N ARG A 226 -8.11 -7.51 7.91
CA ARG A 226 -7.72 -6.45 8.85
C ARG A 226 -7.93 -6.88 10.30
N GLY A 227 -9.10 -7.46 10.62
CA GLY A 227 -9.40 -7.95 11.97
C GLY A 227 -8.46 -9.07 12.43
N GLN A 228 -8.22 -10.06 11.57
CA GLN A 228 -7.29 -11.17 11.86
C GLN A 228 -5.86 -10.66 12.06
N ARG A 229 -5.41 -9.77 11.18
CA ARG A 229 -4.08 -9.17 11.23
C ARG A 229 -3.86 -8.35 12.50
N GLN A 230 -4.84 -7.52 12.87
CA GLN A 230 -4.79 -6.74 14.11
C GLN A 230 -4.71 -7.66 15.34
N ALA A 231 -5.52 -8.71 15.38
CA ALA A 231 -5.48 -9.68 16.48
C ALA A 231 -4.12 -10.40 16.57
N GLU A 232 -3.48 -10.75 15.44
CA GLU A 232 -2.12 -11.30 15.42
C GLU A 232 -1.10 -10.32 16.00
N GLN A 233 -1.15 -9.05 15.61
CA GLN A 233 -0.25 -8.00 16.11
C GLN A 233 -0.44 -7.76 17.60
N ASP A 234 -1.69 -7.67 18.08
CA ASP A 234 -2.01 -7.48 19.48
C ASP A 234 -1.52 -8.65 20.33
N ASN A 235 -1.69 -9.88 19.85
CA ASN A 235 -1.21 -11.09 20.50
C ASN A 235 0.33 -11.14 20.57
N ALA A 236 1.02 -10.78 19.49
CA ALA A 236 2.48 -10.71 19.45
C ALA A 236 3.01 -9.65 20.42
N HIS A 237 2.38 -8.47 20.44
CA HIS A 237 2.74 -7.38 21.35
C HIS A 237 2.51 -7.78 22.82
N ALA A 238 1.36 -8.38 23.12
CA ALA A 238 1.05 -8.88 24.46
C ALA A 238 2.04 -9.99 24.91
N ALA A 239 2.48 -10.86 23.99
CA ALA A 239 3.50 -11.87 24.26
C ALA A 239 4.86 -11.23 24.59
N LEU A 240 5.26 -10.19 23.87
CA LEU A 240 6.50 -9.45 24.12
C LEU A 240 6.47 -8.76 25.50
N VAL A 241 5.36 -8.08 25.83
CA VAL A 241 5.18 -7.44 27.15
C VAL A 241 5.30 -8.47 28.27
N ARG A 242 4.63 -9.62 28.12
CA ARG A 242 4.72 -10.72 29.09
C ARG A 242 6.14 -11.28 29.21
N ALA A 243 6.84 -11.47 28.11
CA ALA A 243 8.23 -11.96 28.11
C ALA A 243 9.18 -10.98 28.79
N ARG A 244 9.04 -9.67 28.57
CA ARG A 244 9.82 -8.62 29.24
C ARG A 244 9.55 -8.60 30.74
N ALA A 245 8.29 -8.64 31.17
CA ALA A 245 7.94 -8.70 32.60
C ALA A 245 8.49 -9.95 33.29
N ALA A 246 8.46 -11.11 32.63
CA ALA A 246 9.06 -12.35 33.15
C ALA A 246 10.59 -12.23 33.29
N ARG A 247 11.30 -11.64 32.31
CA ARG A 247 12.74 -11.38 32.40
C ARG A 247 13.07 -10.48 33.60
N ASP A 248 12.34 -9.35 33.72
CA ASP A 248 12.58 -8.38 34.81
C ASP A 248 12.34 -9.01 36.17
N SER A 249 11.32 -9.87 36.31
CA SER A 249 11.08 -10.65 37.55
C SER A 249 12.23 -11.60 37.89
N VAL A 250 12.76 -12.33 36.86
CA VAL A 250 13.92 -13.21 37.04
C VAL A 250 15.17 -12.43 37.48
N GLU A 251 15.42 -11.28 36.83
CA GLU A 251 16.57 -10.43 37.19
C GLU A 251 16.46 -9.87 38.61
N GLN A 252 15.26 -9.47 39.05
CA GLN A 252 14.99 -9.05 40.43
C GLN A 252 15.22 -10.18 41.41
N GLN A 253 14.72 -11.40 41.13
CA GLN A 253 14.94 -12.57 42.00
C GLN A 253 16.43 -12.91 42.15
N ILE A 254 17.19 -12.86 41.05
CA ILE A 254 18.63 -13.07 41.06
C ILE A 254 19.34 -12.01 41.91
N THR A 255 18.94 -10.74 41.77
CA THR A 255 19.52 -9.63 42.55
C THR A 255 19.23 -9.79 44.02
N MET A 256 18.01 -10.13 44.40
CA MET A 256 17.63 -10.40 45.82
C MET A 256 18.37 -11.62 46.39
N ALA A 257 18.51 -12.69 45.60
CA ALA A 257 19.24 -13.88 46.01
C ALA A 257 20.73 -13.57 46.29
N ARG A 258 21.37 -12.79 45.40
CA ARG A 258 22.76 -12.33 45.60
C ARG A 258 22.93 -11.45 46.84
N GLN A 259 21.99 -10.53 47.09
CA GLN A 259 22.01 -9.71 48.32
C GLN A 259 21.90 -10.54 49.57
N ARG A 260 21.00 -11.56 49.60
CA ARG A 260 20.85 -12.49 50.72
C ARG A 260 22.13 -13.32 50.92
N GLU A 261 22.77 -13.79 49.86
CA GLU A 261 24.04 -14.53 49.89
C GLU A 261 25.15 -13.69 50.53
N VAL A 262 25.31 -12.43 50.14
CA VAL A 262 26.29 -11.49 50.69
C VAL A 262 26.02 -11.23 52.17
N GLN A 263 24.77 -11.01 52.56
CA GLN A 263 24.37 -10.80 53.97
C GLN A 263 24.64 -12.05 54.82
N SER A 264 24.26 -13.24 54.34
CA SER A 264 24.50 -14.51 55.02
C SER A 264 25.99 -14.79 55.19
N ALA A 265 26.79 -14.57 54.14
CA ALA A 265 28.25 -14.74 54.23
C ALA A 265 28.90 -13.76 55.22
N SER A 266 28.42 -12.52 55.31
CA SER A 266 28.91 -11.53 56.29
C SER A 266 28.53 -11.89 57.71
N HIS A 267 27.30 -12.36 57.92
CA HIS A 267 26.82 -12.82 59.23
C HIS A 267 27.58 -14.07 59.68
N GLY A 268 27.77 -15.06 58.79
CA GLY A 268 28.54 -16.28 59.12
C GLY A 268 29.98 -15.98 59.54
N ARG A 269 30.69 -15.05 58.91
CA ARG A 269 32.03 -14.58 59.29
C ARG A 269 32.05 -13.91 60.67
N LYS A 270 31.02 -13.11 60.98
CA LYS A 270 30.90 -12.48 62.32
C LYS A 270 30.69 -13.53 63.45
N VAL A 271 29.80 -14.50 63.21
CA VAL A 271 29.51 -15.57 64.14
C VAL A 271 30.74 -16.46 64.38
N ALA A 272 31.42 -16.88 63.28
CA ALA A 272 32.65 -17.69 63.40
C ALA A 272 33.76 -17.01 64.22
N ARG A 273 33.89 -15.68 64.08
CA ARG A 273 34.83 -14.89 64.93
C ARG A 273 34.39 -14.79 66.37
N ALA A 274 33.11 -14.71 66.69
CA ALA A 274 32.57 -14.57 68.04
C ALA A 274 32.58 -15.89 68.77
N THR A 275 32.46 -17.07 68.14
CA THR A 275 32.39 -18.40 68.76
C THR A 275 33.71 -19.11 68.81
N GLY A 276 34.82 -18.53 68.33
CA GLY A 276 36.16 -19.17 68.42
C GLY A 276 36.27 -20.49 67.64
N THR A 277 35.49 -20.66 66.57
CA THR A 277 35.42 -21.90 65.75
C THR A 277 36.80 -22.27 65.22
N PRO A 278 37.28 -23.53 65.33
CA PRO A 278 38.58 -23.95 64.82
C PRO A 278 38.70 -23.72 63.32
N ALA A 279 39.86 -23.23 62.86
CA ALA A 279 40.06 -22.81 61.42
C ALA A 279 39.75 -23.93 60.43
N ILE A 280 39.99 -25.19 60.77
CA ILE A 280 39.71 -26.36 59.91
C ILE A 280 38.20 -26.54 59.70
N VAL A 281 37.36 -26.34 60.67
CA VAL A 281 35.91 -26.47 60.60
C VAL A 281 35.31 -25.27 59.80
N ALA A 282 35.86 -24.08 60.10
CA ALA A 282 35.46 -22.86 59.37
C ALA A 282 35.78 -22.92 57.84
N ASN A 283 36.98 -23.48 57.51
CA ASN A 283 37.38 -23.67 56.11
C ASN A 283 36.49 -24.71 55.36
N ALA A 284 36.21 -25.87 56.04
CA ALA A 284 35.33 -26.89 55.43
C ALA A 284 33.89 -26.39 55.25
N GLN A 285 33.37 -25.52 56.11
CA GLN A 285 32.07 -24.87 55.95
C GLN A 285 32.09 -23.82 54.82
N ALA A 286 33.18 -23.06 54.69
CA ALA A 286 33.35 -22.08 53.62
C ALA A 286 33.41 -22.76 52.21
N GLU A 287 34.13 -23.87 52.10
CA GLU A 287 34.29 -24.65 50.89
C GLU A 287 32.94 -25.24 50.40
N ARG A 288 32.14 -25.80 51.34
CA ARG A 288 30.77 -26.25 51.01
C ARG A 288 29.85 -25.12 50.61
N ALA A 289 29.96 -23.96 51.24
CA ALA A 289 29.18 -22.77 50.88
C ALA A 289 29.57 -22.23 49.49
N GLU A 290 30.87 -22.25 49.13
CA GLU A 290 31.35 -21.88 47.79
C GLU A 290 30.85 -22.83 46.69
N GLN A 291 30.89 -24.14 46.93
CA GLN A 291 30.35 -25.14 46.00
C GLN A 291 28.84 -24.93 45.80
N HIS A 292 28.08 -24.68 46.86
CA HIS A 292 26.64 -24.43 46.79
C HIS A 292 26.35 -23.13 46.04
N SER A 293 27.11 -22.06 46.28
CA SER A 293 26.96 -20.77 45.57
C SER A 293 27.35 -20.89 44.11
N GLY A 294 28.35 -21.70 43.77
CA GLY A 294 28.72 -21.99 42.38
C GLY A 294 27.59 -22.63 41.58
N HIS A 295 26.93 -23.66 42.15
CA HIS A 295 25.76 -24.29 41.51
C HIS A 295 24.58 -23.32 41.33
N GLN A 296 24.29 -22.50 42.34
CA GLN A 296 23.24 -21.49 42.25
C GLN A 296 23.51 -20.43 41.18
N ARG A 297 24.77 -19.98 41.05
CA ARG A 297 25.16 -19.02 39.98
C ARG A 297 24.96 -19.60 38.58
N ILE A 298 25.29 -20.88 38.38
CA ILE A 298 25.06 -21.56 37.09
C ILE A 298 23.56 -21.64 36.77
N GLN A 299 22.73 -22.01 37.79
CA GLN A 299 21.28 -22.04 37.61
C GLN A 299 20.70 -20.64 37.31
N GLN A 300 21.13 -19.61 38.03
CA GLN A 300 20.72 -18.21 37.80
C GLN A 300 21.11 -17.74 36.43
N ALA A 301 22.32 -18.05 35.94
CA ALA A 301 22.76 -17.71 34.60
C ALA A 301 21.90 -18.38 33.52
N ARG A 302 21.56 -19.66 33.68
CA ARG A 302 20.65 -20.39 32.78
C ARG A 302 19.25 -19.76 32.74
N LEU A 303 18.67 -19.45 33.90
CA LEU A 303 17.35 -18.81 33.98
C LEU A 303 17.34 -17.43 33.31
N SER A 304 18.39 -16.62 33.54
CA SER A 304 18.54 -15.31 32.89
C SER A 304 18.68 -15.45 31.38
N GLN A 305 19.46 -16.41 30.91
CA GLN A 305 19.62 -16.68 29.49
C GLN A 305 18.31 -17.12 28.83
N MET A 306 17.60 -18.07 29.42
CA MET A 306 16.29 -18.53 28.90
C MET A 306 15.25 -17.40 28.87
N ALA A 307 15.27 -16.50 29.86
CA ALA A 307 14.36 -15.36 29.90
C ALA A 307 14.70 -14.35 28.78
N ARG A 308 15.98 -14.10 28.47
CA ARG A 308 16.42 -13.27 27.36
C ARG A 308 16.04 -13.87 26.01
N GLU A 309 16.33 -15.17 25.82
CA GLU A 309 15.97 -15.88 24.60
C GLU A 309 14.46 -15.82 24.31
N ARG A 310 13.61 -15.90 25.36
CA ARG A 310 12.15 -15.72 25.21
C ARG A 310 11.77 -14.30 24.77
N VAL A 311 12.46 -13.28 25.28
CA VAL A 311 12.24 -11.89 24.84
C VAL A 311 12.67 -11.73 23.39
N ASP A 312 13.81 -12.30 22.98
CA ASP A 312 14.31 -12.23 21.62
C ASP A 312 13.37 -12.94 20.65
N GLN A 313 12.86 -14.13 21.00
CA GLN A 313 11.84 -14.85 20.23
C GLN A 313 10.53 -14.06 20.12
N ALA A 314 10.04 -13.51 21.23
CA ALA A 314 8.82 -12.70 21.22
C ALA A 314 9.01 -11.41 20.40
N ASN A 315 10.20 -10.81 20.47
CA ASN A 315 10.53 -9.61 19.70
C ASN A 315 10.66 -9.89 18.19
N ALA A 316 11.15 -11.07 17.81
CA ALA A 316 11.22 -11.51 16.42
C ALA A 316 9.82 -11.71 15.79
N ASN A 317 8.83 -12.09 16.62
CA ASN A 317 7.44 -12.26 16.17
C ASN A 317 6.64 -10.93 16.13
N VAL A 318 7.12 -9.91 16.80
CA VAL A 318 6.57 -8.56 16.66
C VAL A 318 7.14 -8.01 15.36
N GLU A 319 6.30 -7.91 14.33
CA GLU A 319 6.71 -7.16 13.16
C GLU A 319 7.21 -5.79 13.62
N PRO A 320 8.37 -5.36 13.11
CA PRO A 320 8.77 -4.00 13.37
C PRO A 320 7.66 -3.12 12.77
N VAL A 321 6.69 -2.78 13.63
CA VAL A 321 5.88 -1.60 13.37
C VAL A 321 6.95 -0.53 13.31
N ARG A 322 7.38 -0.18 12.10
CA ARG A 322 7.97 1.13 11.89
C ARG A 322 6.80 2.06 12.17
N PRO A 323 6.66 2.62 13.37
CA PRO A 323 5.69 3.66 13.56
C PRO A 323 6.21 4.77 12.65
N SER A 324 5.65 4.86 11.47
CA SER A 324 5.66 6.13 10.80
C SER A 324 4.81 7.03 11.68
N GLN A 325 5.41 7.52 12.76
CA GLN A 325 4.87 8.66 13.48
C GLN A 325 5.09 9.87 12.57
N LEU A 326 4.34 9.85 11.47
CA LEU A 326 4.24 11.02 10.63
C LEU A 326 3.67 12.11 11.52
N LEU A 327 4.47 13.13 11.79
CA LEU A 327 4.01 14.33 12.46
C LEU A 327 3.14 15.09 11.46
N ALA A 328 1.97 15.51 11.88
CA ALA A 328 1.12 16.35 11.05
C ALA A 328 1.82 17.69 10.78
N PRO A 329 1.73 18.25 9.57
CA PRO A 329 2.16 19.59 9.30
C PRO A 329 1.54 20.57 10.31
N ILE A 330 2.34 21.49 10.82
CA ILE A 330 1.85 22.49 11.76
C ILE A 330 1.15 23.57 10.96
N GLY A 331 -0.15 23.77 11.19
CA GLY A 331 -0.91 24.84 10.58
C GLY A 331 -2.21 25.04 11.34
N LEU A 332 -2.46 26.28 11.76
CA LEU A 332 -3.71 26.67 12.40
C LEU A 332 -4.40 27.71 11.52
N VAL A 333 -5.68 27.51 11.28
CA VAL A 333 -6.54 28.41 10.52
C VAL A 333 -7.72 28.81 11.42
N ALA A 334 -7.94 30.11 11.60
CA ALA A 334 -9.09 30.60 12.35
C ALA A 334 -10.39 30.40 11.53
N ASN A 335 -11.50 30.12 12.20
CA ASN A 335 -12.78 29.79 11.55
C ASN A 335 -13.27 30.86 10.56
N ALA A 336 -12.98 32.13 10.79
CA ALA A 336 -13.40 33.23 9.91
C ALA A 336 -12.39 33.56 8.80
N THR A 337 -11.25 32.86 8.74
CA THR A 337 -10.23 33.14 7.74
C THR A 337 -10.69 32.65 6.36
N GLN A 338 -10.68 33.52 5.37
CA GLN A 338 -10.94 33.16 3.98
C GLN A 338 -9.73 32.38 3.44
N VAL A 339 -9.93 31.11 3.07
CA VAL A 339 -8.86 30.21 2.66
C VAL A 339 -8.65 30.24 1.16
N VAL A 340 -9.74 30.17 0.40
CA VAL A 340 -9.76 30.15 -1.07
C VAL A 340 -10.92 31.01 -1.54
N THR A 341 -10.69 31.79 -2.58
CA THR A 341 -11.73 32.53 -3.32
C THR A 341 -11.50 32.38 -4.81
N LEU A 342 -12.48 31.82 -5.48
CA LEU A 342 -12.58 31.77 -6.93
C LEU A 342 -13.81 32.58 -7.36
N GLU A 343 -13.60 33.67 -8.11
CA GLU A 343 -14.66 34.55 -8.59
C GLU A 343 -14.69 34.51 -10.12
N HIS A 344 -15.81 34.02 -10.68
CA HIS A 344 -15.99 33.83 -12.13
C HIS A 344 -14.76 33.16 -12.76
N CYS A 345 -14.19 32.22 -12.03
CA CYS A 345 -12.93 31.59 -12.37
C CYS A 345 -13.15 30.57 -13.50
N GLU A 346 -12.48 30.76 -14.62
CA GLU A 346 -12.46 29.81 -15.72
C GLU A 346 -11.17 29.00 -15.67
N LEU A 347 -11.33 27.67 -15.54
CA LEU A 347 -10.20 26.74 -15.58
C LEU A 347 -9.63 26.64 -16.99
N PRO A 348 -8.29 26.66 -17.17
CA PRO A 348 -7.68 26.64 -18.51
C PRO A 348 -7.85 25.28 -19.23
N TYR A 349 -8.09 24.19 -18.50
CA TYR A 349 -8.27 22.85 -19.04
C TYR A 349 -9.47 22.17 -18.39
N GLY A 350 -10.13 21.31 -19.14
CA GLY A 350 -11.30 20.54 -18.72
C GLY A 350 -12.45 20.65 -19.73
N PRO A 351 -13.50 19.84 -19.59
CA PRO A 351 -14.73 19.96 -20.37
C PRO A 351 -15.36 21.36 -20.19
N PRO A 352 -16.06 21.88 -21.20
CA PRO A 352 -16.69 23.21 -21.11
C PRO A 352 -17.55 23.39 -19.84
N GLU A 353 -18.27 22.34 -19.45
CA GLU A 353 -19.18 22.35 -18.31
C GLU A 353 -18.46 22.46 -16.95
N SER A 354 -17.18 22.06 -16.89
CA SER A 354 -16.37 22.13 -15.65
C SER A 354 -15.46 23.34 -15.57
N ARG A 355 -15.40 24.18 -16.61
CA ARG A 355 -14.46 25.29 -16.64
C ARG A 355 -14.80 26.41 -15.68
N PHE A 356 -16.08 26.70 -15.49
CA PHE A 356 -16.50 27.83 -14.68
C PHE A 356 -16.79 27.39 -13.24
N ILE A 357 -16.20 28.09 -12.28
CA ILE A 357 -16.41 27.83 -10.88
C ILE A 357 -16.38 29.14 -10.06
N ASP A 358 -17.39 29.29 -9.20
CA ASP A 358 -17.45 30.27 -8.13
C ASP A 358 -17.40 29.52 -6.79
N LEU A 359 -16.38 29.80 -5.95
CA LEU A 359 -16.16 29.08 -4.71
C LEU A 359 -15.48 29.97 -3.68
N THR A 360 -16.04 30.00 -2.48
CA THR A 360 -15.38 30.65 -1.32
C THR A 360 -15.33 29.68 -0.15
N LEU A 361 -14.14 29.41 0.36
CA LEU A 361 -13.91 28.52 1.49
C LEU A 361 -13.38 29.33 2.69
N HIS A 362 -13.88 29.01 3.89
CA HIS A 362 -13.50 29.67 5.14
C HIS A 362 -13.04 28.66 6.19
N GLY A 363 -12.07 29.05 7.01
CA GLY A 363 -11.63 28.29 8.17
C GLY A 363 -10.94 26.95 7.87
N PRO A 364 -10.80 26.08 8.86
CA PRO A 364 -10.14 24.79 8.71
C PRO A 364 -11.07 23.75 8.07
N MET A 365 -11.66 24.09 6.93
CA MET A 365 -12.54 23.19 6.19
C MET A 365 -11.78 22.02 5.60
N ARG A 366 -12.45 20.87 5.51
CA ARG A 366 -11.94 19.64 4.91
C ARG A 366 -12.87 19.27 3.76
N VAL A 367 -12.39 19.44 2.53
CA VAL A 367 -13.20 19.35 1.31
C VAL A 367 -12.73 18.22 0.42
N ALA A 368 -13.62 17.32 0.03
CA ALA A 368 -13.37 16.36 -1.04
C ALA A 368 -13.68 16.98 -2.41
N VAL A 369 -12.84 16.71 -3.41
CA VAL A 369 -13.09 17.03 -4.82
C VAL A 369 -13.40 15.74 -5.56
N ILE A 370 -14.65 15.58 -5.98
CA ILE A 370 -15.20 14.34 -6.54
C ILE A 370 -15.64 14.57 -7.99
N GLY A 371 -15.30 13.65 -8.87
CA GLY A 371 -15.72 13.69 -10.28
C GLY A 371 -14.99 12.65 -11.11
N PRO A 372 -15.48 12.38 -12.33
CA PRO A 372 -14.85 11.43 -13.24
C PRO A 372 -13.44 11.88 -13.64
N ASN A 373 -12.67 10.96 -14.22
CA ASN A 373 -11.37 11.30 -14.78
C ASN A 373 -11.50 12.31 -15.91
N GLY A 374 -10.59 13.28 -15.96
CA GLY A 374 -10.59 14.34 -16.99
C GLY A 374 -11.58 15.50 -16.76
N CYS A 375 -12.40 15.49 -15.69
CA CYS A 375 -13.32 16.61 -15.40
C CYS A 375 -12.63 17.89 -14.90
N GLY A 376 -11.30 17.87 -14.67
CA GLY A 376 -10.56 19.09 -14.29
C GLY A 376 -10.15 19.17 -12.82
N LYS A 377 -10.24 18.09 -12.01
CA LYS A 377 -9.85 18.06 -10.57
C LYS A 377 -8.43 18.59 -10.35
N SER A 378 -7.45 17.99 -11.02
CA SER A 378 -6.04 18.40 -10.92
C SER A 378 -5.80 19.83 -11.39
N THR A 379 -6.52 20.28 -12.44
CA THR A 379 -6.45 21.66 -12.92
C THR A 379 -6.96 22.63 -11.85
N LEU A 380 -8.08 22.33 -11.22
CA LEU A 380 -8.66 23.11 -10.14
C LEU A 380 -7.69 23.21 -8.96
N LEU A 381 -7.12 22.09 -8.50
CA LEU A 381 -6.16 22.10 -7.39
C LEU A 381 -4.90 22.92 -7.71
N LYS A 382 -4.38 22.85 -8.95
CA LYS A 382 -3.24 23.68 -9.40
C LYS A 382 -3.57 25.16 -9.47
N VAL A 383 -4.79 25.51 -9.86
CA VAL A 383 -5.27 26.92 -9.85
C VAL A 383 -5.39 27.42 -8.41
N ILE A 384 -5.97 26.63 -7.50
CA ILE A 384 -6.04 26.96 -6.07
C ILE A 384 -4.63 27.10 -5.47
N ALA A 385 -3.68 26.25 -5.86
CA ALA A 385 -2.29 26.31 -5.41
C ALA A 385 -1.50 27.51 -5.97
N GLY A 386 -2.07 28.26 -6.93
CA GLY A 386 -1.36 29.33 -7.63
C GLY A 386 -0.28 28.85 -8.61
N GLN A 387 -0.22 27.53 -8.89
CA GLN A 387 0.72 26.93 -9.86
C GLN A 387 0.26 27.09 -11.30
N LEU A 388 -1.02 27.35 -11.50
CA LEU A 388 -1.63 27.55 -12.80
C LEU A 388 -2.54 28.76 -12.76
N ALA A 389 -2.36 29.68 -13.71
CA ALA A 389 -3.24 30.83 -13.84
C ALA A 389 -4.61 30.40 -14.40
N PRO A 390 -5.73 30.97 -13.88
CA PRO A 390 -7.03 30.77 -14.53
C PRO A 390 -7.06 31.39 -15.92
N ALA A 391 -7.90 30.87 -16.83
CA ALA A 391 -8.08 31.40 -18.16
C ALA A 391 -8.80 32.79 -18.12
N SER A 392 -9.75 32.93 -17.17
CA SER A 392 -10.42 34.19 -16.88
C SER A 392 -10.89 34.20 -15.41
N GLY A 393 -11.30 35.37 -14.89
CA GLY A 393 -11.75 35.53 -13.51
C GLY A 393 -10.60 35.67 -12.52
N ILE A 394 -10.88 35.43 -11.24
CA ILE A 394 -9.94 35.66 -10.14
C ILE A 394 -9.82 34.39 -9.30
N ALA A 395 -8.59 33.99 -9.05
CA ALA A 395 -8.28 32.97 -8.04
C ALA A 395 -7.36 33.57 -6.98
N ARG A 396 -7.80 33.58 -5.73
CA ARG A 396 -7.04 34.07 -4.59
C ARG A 396 -6.91 32.97 -3.54
N HIS A 397 -5.72 32.81 -3.02
CA HIS A 397 -5.45 32.02 -1.82
C HIS A 397 -4.65 32.90 -0.85
N VAL A 398 -5.05 32.92 0.40
CA VAL A 398 -4.51 33.87 1.39
C VAL A 398 -3.46 33.23 2.28
N LEU A 399 -3.32 31.88 2.21
CA LEU A 399 -2.56 31.10 3.14
C LEU A 399 -1.36 30.43 2.47
N ARG A 400 -0.41 29.98 3.29
CA ARG A 400 0.68 29.11 2.85
C ARG A 400 0.10 27.79 2.38
N THR A 401 0.02 27.66 1.06
CA THR A 401 -0.63 26.55 0.37
C THR A 401 0.42 25.61 -0.18
N HIS A 402 0.26 24.32 0.09
CA HIS A 402 1.10 23.28 -0.49
C HIS A 402 0.23 22.27 -1.24
N LEU A 403 0.62 21.97 -2.47
CA LEU A 403 0.01 20.92 -3.30
C LEU A 403 0.95 19.73 -3.37
N ILE A 404 0.46 18.56 -2.97
CA ILE A 404 1.09 17.27 -3.24
C ILE A 404 0.30 16.63 -4.37
N ASP A 405 0.94 16.51 -5.54
CA ASP A 405 0.36 15.89 -6.71
C ASP A 405 0.48 14.35 -6.65
N GLN A 406 -0.12 13.68 -7.64
CA GLN A 406 -0.12 12.22 -7.77
C GLN A 406 1.29 11.58 -7.73
N HIS A 407 2.32 12.31 -8.14
CA HIS A 407 3.71 11.84 -8.15
C HIS A 407 4.53 12.36 -6.97
N ALA A 408 3.91 13.15 -6.09
CA ALA A 408 4.55 13.84 -4.97
C ALA A 408 5.83 14.59 -5.39
N HIS A 409 5.74 15.38 -6.48
CA HIS A 409 6.84 16.20 -6.99
C HIS A 409 7.13 17.40 -6.07
N THR A 410 7.61 17.12 -4.86
CA THR A 410 7.98 18.16 -3.87
C THR A 410 9.42 18.60 -4.08
N PHE A 411 10.27 17.72 -4.60
CA PHE A 411 11.70 17.94 -4.78
C PHE A 411 12.12 17.66 -6.23
N ASP A 412 13.27 18.22 -6.61
CA ASP A 412 13.92 17.86 -7.87
C ASP A 412 14.22 16.35 -7.89
N PRO A 413 13.78 15.61 -8.92
CA PRO A 413 13.97 14.16 -9.03
C PRO A 413 15.42 13.69 -8.96
N GLU A 414 16.38 14.54 -9.37
CA GLU A 414 17.81 14.21 -9.38
C GLU A 414 18.48 14.41 -8.01
N HIS A 415 17.88 15.15 -7.09
CA HIS A 415 18.42 15.40 -5.77
C HIS A 415 17.94 14.34 -4.76
N SER A 416 18.80 13.97 -3.83
CA SER A 416 18.42 13.18 -2.66
C SER A 416 17.90 14.07 -1.53
N ILE A 417 17.11 13.47 -0.61
CA ILE A 417 16.64 14.18 0.59
C ILE A 417 17.83 14.79 1.37
N GLU A 418 18.94 14.05 1.50
CA GLU A 418 20.14 14.55 2.18
C GLU A 418 20.75 15.77 1.49
N GLN A 419 20.74 15.81 0.16
CA GLN A 419 21.23 16.97 -0.59
C GLN A 419 20.35 18.19 -0.38
N VAL A 420 19.03 18.01 -0.40
CA VAL A 420 18.08 19.09 -0.14
C VAL A 420 18.26 19.62 1.29
N LEU A 421 18.38 18.75 2.29
CA LEU A 421 18.62 19.15 3.68
C LEU A 421 19.90 19.98 3.83
N ARG A 422 21.00 19.58 3.17
CA ARG A 422 22.27 20.34 3.23
C ARG A 422 22.20 21.70 2.54
N ASN A 423 21.45 21.77 1.44
CA ASN A 423 21.39 23.01 0.64
C ASN A 423 20.45 24.06 1.27
N GLU A 424 19.36 23.62 1.88
CA GLU A 424 18.32 24.52 2.36
C GLU A 424 18.38 24.80 3.88
N LEU A 425 19.04 23.91 4.65
CA LEU A 425 19.06 23.98 6.10
C LEU A 425 20.49 24.06 6.65
N GLY A 426 20.68 24.83 7.71
CA GLY A 426 21.92 24.84 8.47
C GLY A 426 22.09 23.55 9.30
N THR A 427 23.34 23.27 9.73
CA THR A 427 23.71 22.00 10.43
C THR A 427 22.91 21.68 11.68
N VAL A 428 22.35 22.68 12.37
CA VAL A 428 21.55 22.48 13.60
C VAL A 428 20.13 21.96 13.25
N GLU A 429 19.56 22.43 12.16
CA GLU A 429 18.23 22.01 11.71
C GLU A 429 18.26 20.66 11.01
N GLU A 430 19.37 20.31 10.35
CA GLU A 430 19.58 19.01 9.68
C GLU A 430 19.30 17.82 10.62
N GLY A 431 19.80 17.88 11.85
CA GLY A 431 19.57 16.82 12.84
C GLY A 431 18.09 16.62 13.20
N ARG A 432 17.35 17.72 13.35
CA ARG A 432 15.89 17.70 13.60
C ARG A 432 15.14 17.09 12.42
N PHE A 433 15.45 17.50 11.20
CA PHE A 433 14.82 16.97 9.99
C PHE A 433 15.12 15.50 9.77
N ARG A 434 16.36 15.06 9.99
CA ARG A 434 16.69 13.62 9.93
C ARG A 434 15.83 12.78 10.86
N GLN A 435 15.53 13.29 12.06
CA GLN A 435 14.62 12.62 12.99
C GLN A 435 13.18 12.58 12.46
N VAL A 436 12.69 13.67 11.84
CA VAL A 436 11.35 13.72 11.23
C VAL A 436 11.23 12.72 10.09
N PHE A 437 12.23 12.63 9.21
CA PHE A 437 12.24 11.65 8.12
C PHE A 437 12.36 10.21 8.64
N ALA A 438 13.18 9.97 9.66
CA ALA A 438 13.26 8.66 10.30
C ALA A 438 11.92 8.25 10.93
N ASN A 439 11.23 9.18 11.60
CA ASN A 439 9.88 8.97 12.13
C ASN A 439 8.86 8.70 11.02
N ALA A 440 9.05 9.28 9.83
CA ALA A 440 8.26 8.98 8.64
C ALA A 440 8.60 7.60 8.02
N GLY A 441 9.49 6.83 8.64
CA GLY A 441 9.90 5.49 8.19
C GLY A 441 10.84 5.50 6.99
N LEU A 442 11.57 6.60 6.79
CA LEU A 442 12.63 6.69 5.76
C LEU A 442 13.98 6.41 6.41
N ASP A 443 14.66 5.38 5.92
CA ASP A 443 15.98 5.00 6.40
C ASP A 443 17.10 5.82 5.72
N ALA A 444 18.34 5.68 6.22
CA ALA A 444 19.48 6.41 5.69
C ALA A 444 19.74 6.13 4.19
N ARG A 445 19.46 4.91 3.71
CA ARG A 445 19.61 4.54 2.31
C ARG A 445 18.57 5.27 1.44
N GLN A 446 17.33 5.30 1.88
CA GLN A 446 16.25 6.01 1.20
C GLN A 446 16.50 7.52 1.16
N MET A 447 17.01 8.08 2.27
CA MET A 447 17.38 9.50 2.33
C MET A 447 18.55 9.87 1.40
N ALA A 448 19.48 8.96 1.15
CA ALA A 448 20.58 9.14 0.22
C ALA A 448 20.21 8.86 -1.25
N THR A 449 19.04 8.26 -1.49
CA THR A 449 18.57 7.92 -2.84
C THR A 449 17.96 9.17 -3.51
N PRO A 450 18.25 9.45 -4.81
CA PRO A 450 17.58 10.50 -5.57
C PRO A 450 16.06 10.36 -5.51
N PHE A 451 15.35 11.49 -5.34
CA PHE A 451 13.92 11.50 -5.11
C PHE A 451 13.13 10.79 -6.23
N GLY A 452 13.55 10.95 -7.47
CA GLY A 452 12.95 10.27 -8.63
C GLY A 452 13.04 8.74 -8.60
N ARG A 453 13.97 8.15 -7.81
CA ARG A 453 14.14 6.70 -7.65
C ARG A 453 13.41 6.11 -6.44
N LEU A 454 12.85 6.94 -5.60
CA LEU A 454 12.00 6.50 -4.50
C LEU A 454 10.66 5.97 -5.03
N SER A 455 10.07 5.01 -4.34
CA SER A 455 8.70 4.56 -4.63
C SER A 455 7.69 5.70 -4.37
N GLY A 456 6.50 5.64 -4.96
CA GLY A 456 5.45 6.64 -4.75
C GLY A 456 5.13 6.87 -3.27
N GLY A 457 5.03 5.79 -2.49
CA GLY A 457 4.80 5.86 -1.05
C GLY A 457 5.97 6.47 -0.26
N GLU A 458 7.21 6.23 -0.66
CA GLU A 458 8.39 6.85 -0.05
C GLU A 458 8.45 8.35 -0.38
N ARG A 459 8.15 8.73 -1.62
CA ARG A 459 8.05 10.13 -2.04
C ARG A 459 6.99 10.89 -1.26
N LEU A 460 5.80 10.32 -1.12
CA LEU A 460 4.74 10.96 -0.35
C LEU A 460 5.11 11.12 1.13
N ARG A 461 5.68 10.08 1.75
CA ARG A 461 6.16 10.18 3.14
C ARG A 461 7.24 11.25 3.30
N ALA A 462 8.15 11.35 2.32
CA ALA A 462 9.16 12.40 2.31
C ALA A 462 8.55 13.80 2.18
N ALA A 463 7.59 13.98 1.27
CA ALA A 463 6.88 15.25 1.09
C ALA A 463 6.13 15.66 2.38
N LEU A 464 5.39 14.74 2.99
CA LEU A 464 4.67 15.00 4.24
C LEU A 464 5.63 15.27 5.41
N ALA A 465 6.73 14.54 5.52
CA ALA A 465 7.76 14.76 6.53
C ALA A 465 8.42 16.16 6.37
N TRP A 466 8.68 16.56 5.13
CA TRP A 466 9.18 17.91 4.85
C TRP A 466 8.21 18.98 5.32
N LEU A 467 6.93 18.86 5.00
CA LEU A 467 5.90 19.82 5.42
C LEU A 467 5.72 19.83 6.95
N ALA A 468 5.89 18.70 7.63
CA ALA A 468 5.77 18.60 9.07
C ALA A 468 6.99 19.17 9.82
N GLY A 469 8.18 19.03 9.26
CA GLY A 469 9.43 19.53 9.86
C GLY A 469 9.79 20.95 9.44
N GLY A 470 9.23 21.45 8.35
CA GLY A 470 9.61 22.69 7.70
C GLY A 470 9.42 23.94 8.55
N PRO A 471 10.19 25.00 8.22
CA PRO A 471 10.09 26.29 8.92
C PRO A 471 8.75 27.00 8.63
N GLU A 472 8.10 26.61 7.54
CA GLU A 472 6.84 27.19 7.11
C GLU A 472 5.65 26.35 7.58
N GLN A 473 4.71 27.01 8.25
CA GLN A 473 3.47 26.36 8.66
C GLN A 473 2.55 26.20 7.46
N THR A 474 2.17 24.96 7.14
CA THR A 474 1.21 24.66 6.09
C THR A 474 -0.20 24.95 6.58
N GLN A 475 -0.85 25.95 6.02
CA GLN A 475 -2.21 26.33 6.41
C GLN A 475 -3.28 25.69 5.52
N LEU A 476 -2.99 25.55 4.21
CA LEU A 476 -3.83 24.85 3.26
C LEU A 476 -3.03 23.72 2.61
N LEU A 477 -3.47 22.50 2.78
CA LEU A 477 -2.91 21.31 2.14
C LEU A 477 -3.85 20.81 1.05
N LEU A 478 -3.31 20.71 -0.16
CA LEU A 478 -3.99 20.20 -1.33
C LEU A 478 -3.40 18.83 -1.68
N LEU A 479 -4.24 17.83 -1.86
CA LEU A 479 -3.83 16.47 -2.19
C LEU A 479 -4.54 16.01 -3.47
N ASP A 480 -3.76 15.65 -4.50
CA ASP A 480 -4.28 15.18 -5.79
C ASP A 480 -3.96 13.70 -6.01
N GLU A 481 -4.96 12.85 -5.80
CA GLU A 481 -4.90 11.39 -6.00
C GLU A 481 -3.68 10.71 -5.32
N VAL A 482 -3.29 11.18 -4.15
CA VAL A 482 -2.09 10.70 -3.42
C VAL A 482 -2.23 9.26 -2.90
N ASN A 483 -3.43 8.73 -2.80
CA ASN A 483 -3.72 7.36 -2.38
C ASN A 483 -3.34 6.31 -3.46
N ASN A 484 -3.19 6.73 -4.73
CA ASN A 484 -2.71 5.86 -5.78
C ASN A 484 -1.25 5.48 -5.51
N HIS A 485 -0.89 4.21 -5.67
CA HIS A 485 0.46 3.67 -5.43
C HIS A 485 0.92 3.55 -3.97
N LEU A 486 0.04 3.81 -2.99
CA LEU A 486 0.33 3.51 -1.59
C LEU A 486 -0.04 2.06 -1.27
N ASP A 487 0.80 1.40 -0.47
CA ASP A 487 0.36 0.16 0.17
C ASP A 487 -0.59 0.47 1.36
N ILE A 488 -1.29 -0.54 1.81
CA ILE A 488 -2.31 -0.39 2.85
C ILE A 488 -1.73 0.26 4.13
N ALA A 489 -0.52 -0.12 4.53
CA ALA A 489 0.12 0.43 5.73
C ALA A 489 0.51 1.90 5.57
N ALA A 490 1.01 2.28 4.38
CA ALA A 490 1.32 3.68 4.07
C ALA A 490 0.04 4.52 4.00
N LEU A 491 -1.04 3.97 3.45
CA LEU A 491 -2.34 4.64 3.37
C LEU A 491 -2.90 4.91 4.77
N GLU A 492 -2.90 3.92 5.67
CA GLU A 492 -3.32 4.07 7.07
C GLU A 492 -2.48 5.11 7.84
N ALA A 493 -1.17 5.14 7.60
CA ALA A 493 -0.29 6.14 8.20
C ALA A 493 -0.61 7.56 7.73
N VAL A 494 -0.92 7.74 6.45
CA VAL A 494 -1.35 9.03 5.88
C VAL A 494 -2.71 9.45 6.43
N GLU A 495 -3.68 8.53 6.54
CA GLU A 495 -4.98 8.79 7.16
C GLU A 495 -4.83 9.30 8.60
N GLN A 496 -4.01 8.64 9.41
CA GLN A 496 -3.74 9.05 10.79
C GLN A 496 -3.08 10.43 10.87
N LEU A 497 -2.12 10.70 9.98
CA LEU A 497 -1.46 12.00 9.91
C LEU A 497 -2.46 13.10 9.54
N LEU A 498 -3.23 12.90 8.49
CA LEU A 498 -4.21 13.87 8.01
C LEU A 498 -5.32 14.11 9.04
N GLY A 499 -5.71 13.09 9.82
CA GLY A 499 -6.62 13.24 10.95
C GLY A 499 -6.12 14.21 12.03
N GLN A 500 -4.79 14.29 12.23
CA GLN A 500 -4.17 15.22 13.19
C GLN A 500 -3.95 16.63 12.64
N PHE A 501 -4.00 16.81 11.32
CA PHE A 501 -3.79 18.12 10.70
C PHE A 501 -4.92 19.09 11.03
N LYS A 502 -4.58 20.30 11.52
CA LYS A 502 -5.53 21.32 11.98
C LYS A 502 -5.72 22.47 11.00
N GLY A 503 -5.06 22.44 9.85
CA GLY A 503 -5.25 23.39 8.76
C GLY A 503 -6.44 23.02 7.86
N ALA A 504 -6.61 23.79 6.79
CA ALA A 504 -7.58 23.48 5.75
C ALA A 504 -7.03 22.38 4.82
N LEU A 505 -7.90 21.47 4.42
CA LEU A 505 -7.56 20.32 3.58
C LEU A 505 -8.50 20.27 2.38
N ILE A 506 -7.95 20.18 1.17
CA ILE A 506 -8.72 19.85 -0.03
C ILE A 506 -8.09 18.61 -0.65
N VAL A 507 -8.90 17.58 -0.86
CA VAL A 507 -8.41 16.27 -1.32
C VAL A 507 -9.20 15.78 -2.52
N SER A 508 -8.50 15.36 -3.57
CA SER A 508 -9.03 14.60 -4.70
C SER A 508 -8.64 13.13 -4.51
N ALA A 509 -9.61 12.25 -4.38
CA ALA A 509 -9.40 10.81 -4.28
C ALA A 509 -10.61 10.04 -4.78
N HIS A 510 -10.37 8.79 -5.20
CA HIS A 510 -11.40 7.86 -5.68
C HIS A 510 -11.71 6.73 -4.68
N ASP A 511 -11.01 6.67 -3.56
CA ASP A 511 -11.18 5.67 -2.51
C ASP A 511 -12.16 6.19 -1.46
N PRO A 512 -13.37 5.59 -1.33
CA PRO A 512 -14.37 6.03 -0.34
C PRO A 512 -13.90 5.85 1.10
N ASP A 513 -13.18 4.75 1.40
CA ASP A 513 -12.69 4.47 2.75
C ASP A 513 -11.63 5.50 3.18
N PHE A 514 -10.75 5.89 2.24
CA PHE A 514 -9.79 6.96 2.46
C PHE A 514 -10.48 8.30 2.73
N LEU A 515 -11.48 8.67 1.93
CA LEU A 515 -12.23 9.92 2.13
C LEU A 515 -12.97 9.92 3.46
N GLN A 516 -13.60 8.81 3.86
CA GLN A 516 -14.29 8.68 5.13
C GLN A 516 -13.35 8.83 6.33
N ALA A 517 -12.13 8.31 6.25
CA ALA A 517 -11.12 8.41 7.30
C ALA A 517 -10.61 9.85 7.54
N LEU A 518 -10.85 10.77 6.60
CA LEU A 518 -10.36 12.14 6.66
C LEU A 518 -11.26 13.12 7.41
N GLU A 519 -12.39 12.69 7.98
CA GLU A 519 -13.33 13.57 8.70
C GLU A 519 -13.72 14.81 7.87
N LEU A 520 -14.14 14.59 6.63
CA LEU A 520 -14.50 15.65 5.70
C LEU A 520 -15.71 16.44 6.19
N THR A 521 -15.73 17.75 5.89
CA THR A 521 -16.85 18.65 6.25
C THR A 521 -17.73 18.95 5.05
N HIS A 522 -17.14 19.03 3.87
CA HIS A 522 -17.82 19.39 2.63
C HIS A 522 -17.27 18.59 1.45
N GLN A 523 -18.00 18.62 0.36
CA GLN A 523 -17.60 18.06 -0.92
C GLN A 523 -17.87 19.03 -2.07
N LEU A 524 -16.99 18.99 -3.05
CA LEU A 524 -17.11 19.69 -4.31
C LEU A 524 -17.26 18.63 -5.40
N ILE A 525 -18.50 18.42 -5.86
CA ILE A 525 -18.84 17.38 -6.82
C ILE A 525 -18.97 17.97 -8.20
N TRP A 526 -18.30 17.36 -9.18
CA TRP A 526 -18.55 17.65 -10.58
C TRP A 526 -19.81 16.90 -11.07
N GLN A 527 -20.70 17.64 -11.71
CA GLN A 527 -21.89 17.15 -12.40
C GLN A 527 -21.94 17.70 -13.83
N PRO A 528 -22.74 17.15 -14.74
CA PRO A 528 -22.90 17.71 -16.10
C PRO A 528 -23.34 19.18 -16.14
N THR A 529 -23.85 19.71 -15.04
CA THR A 529 -24.25 21.11 -14.87
C THR A 529 -23.14 22.00 -14.33
N GLY A 530 -21.96 21.44 -13.99
CA GLY A 530 -20.83 22.14 -13.39
C GLY A 530 -20.44 21.64 -12.01
N TRP A 531 -19.66 22.45 -11.28
CA TRP A 531 -19.20 22.14 -9.93
C TRP A 531 -20.27 22.53 -8.89
N HIS A 532 -20.59 21.60 -7.98
CA HIS A 532 -21.55 21.80 -6.89
C HIS A 532 -20.83 21.64 -5.54
N TYR A 533 -20.92 22.67 -4.70
CA TYR A 533 -20.35 22.67 -3.35
C TYR A 533 -21.43 22.45 -2.32
N GLU A 534 -21.29 21.41 -1.50
CA GLU A 534 -22.31 20.99 -0.53
C GLU A 534 -21.65 20.36 0.71
N PRO A 535 -22.36 20.27 1.85
CA PRO A 535 -21.89 19.53 3.02
C PRO A 535 -21.51 18.09 2.66
N TRP A 536 -20.52 17.54 3.36
CA TRP A 536 -20.16 16.13 3.20
C TRP A 536 -21.32 15.24 3.64
N ASP A 537 -21.74 14.36 2.75
CA ASP A 537 -22.71 13.32 3.05
C ASP A 537 -21.93 12.01 3.21
N ASP A 538 -21.97 11.39 4.41
CA ASP A 538 -21.33 10.08 4.68
C ASP A 538 -21.93 8.94 3.84
N GLY A 539 -22.73 9.31 2.84
CA GLY A 539 -23.21 8.52 1.71
C GLY A 539 -23.61 7.10 2.05
N GLY A 540 -24.70 6.98 2.74
CA GLY A 540 -25.49 5.77 2.66
C GLY A 540 -26.18 5.63 1.30
N GLN A 541 -25.45 5.62 0.18
CA GLN A 541 -25.97 5.14 -1.11
C GLN A 541 -24.85 4.55 -1.96
#